data_3c5017ef23ec18c6a38deab5af175818
#
_entry.id   3c5017ef23ec18c6a38deab5af175818
#
_cell.length_a   1.000
_cell.length_b   1.000
_cell.length_c   1.000
_cell.angle_alpha   90.00
_cell.angle_beta   90.00
_cell.angle_gamma   90.00
#
_symmetry.space_group_name_H-M   'P 1'
#
loop_
_entity.id
_entity.type
_entity.pdbx_description
1 polymer ?
#
loop_
_entity_poly.entity_id
_entity_poly.type
_entity_poly.pdbx_seq_one_letter_code
_entity_poly.pdbx_strand_id
1 'polypeptide(L)'
;MNLRIVTGDWNDVREDAQRLRVEVFVIEQGVPIELEWDEGDEVSIHAVAYDESGHAIATGRLLPDGHIGRMAVRQSARGSGIGSQVLKTLLAEATRE
;
A
#
# COMPACT_ATOMS: atom_id res chain seq x y z
N MET A 1 2.08 5.02 -19.35
CA MET A 1 2.89 4.51 -18.22
C MET A 1 2.44 3.11 -17.86
N ASN A 2 3.34 2.16 -17.83
CA ASN A 2 3.01 0.79 -17.44
C ASN A 2 3.07 0.67 -15.94
N LEU A 3 1.93 0.37 -15.35
CA LEU A 3 1.78 0.23 -13.92
C LEU A 3 1.41 -1.22 -13.61
N ARG A 4 2.09 -1.79 -12.63
CA ARG A 4 1.76 -3.14 -12.17
C ARG A 4 1.33 -3.08 -10.72
N ILE A 5 0.17 -3.64 -10.42
CA ILE A 5 -0.31 -3.72 -9.04
C ILE A 5 -0.36 -5.18 -8.62
N VAL A 6 0.31 -5.49 -7.53
CA VAL A 6 0.40 -6.83 -6.98
C VAL A 6 -0.39 -6.86 -5.67
N THR A 7 -1.22 -7.89 -5.49
CA THR A 7 -1.89 -8.13 -4.22
C THR A 7 -1.28 -9.37 -3.56
N GLY A 8 -1.22 -9.37 -2.25
CA GLY A 8 -0.67 -10.50 -1.51
C GLY A 8 -0.82 -10.31 -0.02
N ASP A 9 -0.34 -11.30 0.73
CA ASP A 9 -0.32 -11.18 2.18
C ASP A 9 0.92 -10.41 2.63
N TRP A 10 1.02 -10.17 3.95
CA TRP A 10 2.11 -9.38 4.51
C TRP A 10 3.49 -9.97 4.17
N ASN A 11 3.61 -11.30 4.21
CA ASN A 11 4.90 -11.94 3.91
C ASN A 11 5.33 -11.71 2.47
N ASP A 12 4.37 -11.65 1.54
CA ASP A 12 4.68 -11.46 0.12
C ASP A 12 5.19 -10.06 -0.20
N VAL A 13 4.66 -9.04 0.47
CA VAL A 13 4.87 -7.64 0.06
C VAL A 13 5.54 -6.78 1.13
N ARG A 14 5.82 -7.35 2.30
CA ARG A 14 6.27 -6.62 3.48
C ARG A 14 7.41 -5.64 3.21
N GLU A 15 8.44 -6.11 2.52
CA GLU A 15 9.63 -5.29 2.30
C GLU A 15 9.31 -3.99 1.58
N ASP A 16 8.58 -4.10 0.47
CA ASP A 16 8.25 -2.94 -0.35
C ASP A 16 7.19 -2.07 0.31
N ALA A 17 6.15 -2.68 0.87
CA ALA A 17 5.08 -1.93 1.52
C ALA A 17 5.62 -1.17 2.74
N GLN A 18 6.43 -1.82 3.56
CA GLN A 18 6.96 -1.20 4.76
C GLN A 18 7.91 -0.05 4.43
N ARG A 19 8.78 -0.25 3.45
CA ARG A 19 9.71 0.81 3.02
C ARG A 19 8.95 2.04 2.56
N LEU A 20 7.92 1.84 1.76
CA LEU A 20 7.12 2.93 1.23
C LEU A 20 6.35 3.65 2.33
N ARG A 21 5.77 2.90 3.27
CA ARG A 21 5.03 3.48 4.39
C ARG A 21 5.95 4.28 5.31
N VAL A 22 7.16 3.79 5.56
CA VAL A 22 8.16 4.55 6.33
C VAL A 22 8.48 5.86 5.60
N GLU A 23 8.73 5.81 4.31
CA GLU A 23 9.03 7.01 3.53
C GLU A 23 7.91 8.04 3.64
N VAL A 24 6.65 7.62 3.50
CA VAL A 24 5.52 8.54 3.47
C VAL A 24 5.07 8.94 4.88
N PHE A 25 4.88 7.98 5.77
CA PHE A 25 4.29 8.27 7.08
C PHE A 25 5.32 8.78 8.09
N VAL A 26 6.48 8.17 8.13
CA VAL A 26 7.50 8.52 9.12
C VAL A 26 8.33 9.70 8.66
N ILE A 27 8.94 9.60 7.49
CA ILE A 27 9.88 10.62 7.02
C ILE A 27 9.15 11.86 6.56
N GLU A 28 8.11 11.72 5.75
CA GLU A 28 7.39 12.85 5.18
C GLU A 28 6.39 13.47 6.15
N GLN A 29 5.61 12.64 6.85
CA GLN A 29 4.51 13.12 7.70
C GLN A 29 4.85 13.17 9.19
N GLY A 30 5.99 12.63 9.59
CA GLY A 30 6.44 12.71 10.98
C GLY A 30 5.74 11.77 11.94
N VAL A 31 5.08 10.74 11.46
CA VAL A 31 4.48 9.73 12.33
C VAL A 31 5.60 8.93 13.01
N PRO A 32 5.54 8.72 14.35
CA PRO A 32 6.54 7.91 15.03
C PRO A 32 6.65 6.52 14.42
N ILE A 33 7.87 6.04 14.26
CA ILE A 33 8.10 4.75 13.58
C ILE A 33 7.42 3.58 14.30
N GLU A 34 7.27 3.65 15.64
CA GLU A 34 6.58 2.61 16.39
C GLU A 34 5.09 2.53 16.06
N LEU A 35 4.51 3.55 15.46
CA LEU A 35 3.11 3.57 15.09
C LEU A 35 2.86 3.16 13.63
N GLU A 36 3.93 2.99 12.85
CA GLU A 36 3.80 2.65 11.44
C GLU A 36 3.29 1.22 11.25
N TRP A 37 3.82 0.28 12.02
CA TRP A 37 3.40 -1.13 11.96
C TRP A 37 2.35 -1.43 13.03
N ASP A 38 1.40 -2.31 12.71
CA ASP A 38 0.47 -2.85 13.69
C ASP A 38 0.08 -4.30 13.31
N GLU A 39 -0.62 -4.97 14.22
CA GLU A 39 -0.99 -6.37 14.04
C GLU A 39 -1.91 -6.60 12.84
N GLY A 40 -2.62 -5.57 12.40
CA GLY A 40 -3.50 -5.67 11.24
C GLY A 40 -2.75 -6.01 9.95
N ASP A 41 -1.45 -5.73 9.89
CA ASP A 41 -0.67 -6.04 8.69
C ASP A 41 -0.62 -7.53 8.40
N GLU A 42 -0.51 -8.35 9.42
CA GLU A 42 -0.37 -9.81 9.24
C GLU A 42 -1.64 -10.48 8.76
N VAL A 43 -2.80 -9.88 9.01
CA VAL A 43 -4.10 -10.46 8.64
C VAL A 43 -4.73 -9.77 7.44
N SER A 44 -4.10 -8.76 6.90
CA SER A 44 -4.64 -7.96 5.80
C SER A 44 -4.21 -8.49 4.45
N ILE A 45 -5.00 -8.13 3.43
CA ILE A 45 -4.57 -8.23 2.04
C ILE A 45 -3.91 -6.89 1.70
N HIS A 46 -2.74 -6.95 1.11
CA HIS A 46 -1.99 -5.75 0.74
C HIS A 46 -1.92 -5.60 -0.77
N ALA A 47 -1.89 -4.35 -1.22
CA ALA A 47 -1.64 -4.05 -2.63
C ALA A 47 -0.42 -3.14 -2.71
N VAL A 48 0.44 -3.39 -3.67
CA VAL A 48 1.61 -2.56 -3.95
C VAL A 48 1.65 -2.29 -5.44
N ALA A 49 1.77 -1.01 -5.79
CA ALA A 49 1.91 -0.59 -7.18
C ALA A 49 3.36 -0.32 -7.52
N TYR A 50 3.79 -0.83 -8.65
CA TYR A 50 5.16 -0.68 -9.15
C TYR A 50 5.17 0.08 -10.47
N ASP A 51 6.18 0.92 -10.65
CA ASP A 51 6.39 1.62 -11.92
C ASP A 51 7.10 0.71 -12.94
N GLU A 52 7.39 1.26 -14.12
CA GLU A 52 8.04 0.51 -15.18
C GLU A 52 9.41 -0.04 -14.79
N SER A 53 10.08 0.63 -13.86
CA SER A 53 11.41 0.23 -13.39
C SER A 53 11.36 -0.78 -12.26
N GLY A 54 10.14 -1.13 -11.80
CA GLY A 54 9.97 -2.06 -10.69
C GLY A 54 10.08 -1.45 -9.32
N HIS A 55 10.01 -0.11 -9.22
CA HIS A 55 10.03 0.57 -7.92
C HIS A 55 8.62 0.62 -7.34
N ALA A 56 8.48 0.32 -6.06
CA ALA A 56 7.21 0.46 -5.36
C ALA A 56 6.89 1.95 -5.21
N ILE A 57 5.71 2.37 -5.68
CA ILE A 57 5.32 3.78 -5.68
C ILE A 57 4.03 4.04 -4.91
N ALA A 58 3.25 3.02 -4.60
CA ALA A 58 2.02 3.18 -3.81
C ALA A 58 1.69 1.85 -3.13
N THR A 59 0.98 1.94 -2.01
CA THR A 59 0.53 0.75 -1.29
C THR A 59 -0.75 1.06 -0.52
N GLY A 60 -1.45 0.00 -0.11
CA GLY A 60 -2.62 0.08 0.75
C GLY A 60 -2.92 -1.30 1.31
N ARG A 61 -3.81 -1.36 2.31
CA ARG A 61 -4.19 -2.65 2.90
C ARG A 61 -5.69 -2.75 3.10
N LEU A 62 -6.20 -3.97 3.01
CA LEU A 62 -7.59 -4.32 3.28
C LEU A 62 -7.63 -5.21 4.50
N LEU A 63 -8.25 -4.73 5.57
CA LEU A 63 -8.43 -5.50 6.80
C LEU A 63 -9.54 -6.54 6.61
N PRO A 64 -9.55 -7.61 7.43
CA PRO A 64 -10.59 -8.65 7.32
C PRO A 64 -12.02 -8.15 7.49
N ASP A 65 -12.21 -7.04 8.21
CA ASP A 65 -13.52 -6.43 8.43
C ASP A 65 -13.97 -5.53 7.28
N GLY A 66 -13.16 -5.41 6.23
CA GLY A 66 -13.49 -4.60 5.06
C GLY A 66 -12.92 -3.19 5.06
N HIS A 67 -12.24 -2.77 6.13
CA HIS A 67 -11.63 -1.44 6.16
C HIS A 67 -10.38 -1.40 5.29
N ILE A 68 -10.28 -0.35 4.49
CA ILE A 68 -9.10 -0.07 3.66
C ILE A 68 -8.34 1.08 4.30
N GLY A 69 -7.05 0.90 4.52
CA GLY A 69 -6.22 1.92 5.14
C GLY A 69 -4.76 1.78 4.76
N ARG A 70 -3.93 2.51 5.48
CA ARG A 70 -2.49 2.57 5.25
C ARG A 70 -2.16 2.88 3.78
N MET A 71 -2.99 3.74 3.16
CA MET A 71 -2.76 4.18 1.79
C MET A 71 -1.59 5.15 1.76
N ALA A 72 -0.57 4.82 1.00
CA ALA A 72 0.61 5.66 0.86
C ALA A 72 1.00 5.74 -0.60
N VAL A 73 1.22 6.96 -1.09
CA VAL A 73 1.67 7.19 -2.46
C VAL A 73 2.96 8.02 -2.38
N ARG A 74 4.03 7.54 -3.00
CA ARG A 74 5.29 8.27 -3.05
C ARG A 74 5.06 9.66 -3.65
N GLN A 75 5.69 10.67 -3.08
CA GLN A 75 5.49 12.05 -3.49
C GLN A 75 5.64 12.25 -5.00
N SER A 76 6.65 11.64 -5.60
CA SER A 76 6.91 11.77 -7.04
C SER A 76 5.84 11.16 -7.92
N ALA A 77 4.98 10.30 -7.37
CA ALA A 77 3.92 9.61 -8.12
C ALA A 77 2.53 10.21 -7.87
N ARG A 78 2.42 11.19 -6.99
CA ARG A 78 1.13 11.80 -6.67
C ARG A 78 0.58 12.60 -7.84
N GLY A 79 -0.75 12.66 -7.92
CA GLY A 79 -1.42 13.40 -8.99
C GLY A 79 -1.61 12.60 -10.27
N SER A 80 -1.19 11.34 -10.30
CA SER A 80 -1.31 10.49 -11.48
C SER A 80 -2.44 9.46 -11.38
N GLY A 81 -3.22 9.48 -10.30
CA GLY A 81 -4.33 8.55 -10.11
C GLY A 81 -3.93 7.19 -9.57
N ILE A 82 -2.68 7.00 -9.17
CA ILE A 82 -2.19 5.70 -8.70
C ILE A 82 -2.87 5.29 -7.40
N GLY A 83 -3.07 6.23 -6.47
CA GLY A 83 -3.78 5.94 -5.23
C GLY A 83 -5.18 5.40 -5.48
N SER A 84 -5.90 5.99 -6.45
CA SER A 84 -7.23 5.51 -6.85
C SER A 84 -7.18 4.10 -7.40
N GLN A 85 -6.14 3.77 -8.16
CA GLN A 85 -6.01 2.43 -8.72
C GLN A 85 -5.73 1.39 -7.64
N VAL A 86 -4.91 1.73 -6.65
CA VAL A 86 -4.67 0.86 -5.50
C VAL A 86 -5.97 0.65 -4.73
N LEU A 87 -6.72 1.73 -4.48
CA LEU A 87 -8.00 1.65 -3.79
C LEU A 87 -8.98 0.75 -4.55
N LYS A 88 -9.10 0.91 -5.87
CA LYS A 88 -9.99 0.09 -6.68
C LYS A 88 -9.60 -1.38 -6.63
N THR A 89 -8.31 -1.67 -6.62
CA THR A 89 -7.81 -3.03 -6.53
C THR A 89 -8.22 -3.67 -5.21
N LEU A 90 -8.08 -2.94 -4.11
CA LEU A 90 -8.47 -3.44 -2.78
C LEU A 90 -9.99 -3.58 -2.66
N LEU A 91 -10.75 -2.67 -3.27
CA LEU A 91 -12.21 -2.78 -3.30
C LEU A 91 -12.66 -4.04 -4.06
N ALA A 92 -11.99 -4.35 -5.17
CA ALA A 92 -12.27 -5.57 -5.91
C ALA A 92 -11.98 -6.82 -5.07
N GLU A 93 -10.91 -6.80 -4.28
CA GLU A 93 -10.63 -7.90 -3.37
C GLU A 93 -11.70 -8.04 -2.28
N ALA A 94 -12.18 -6.91 -1.76
CA ALA A 94 -13.23 -6.93 -0.73
C ALA A 94 -14.53 -7.53 -1.27
N THR A 95 -14.86 -7.30 -2.53
CA THR A 95 -16.11 -7.79 -3.13
C THR A 95 -16.03 -9.23 -3.60
N ARG A 96 -14.85 -9.83 -3.63
CA ARG A 96 -14.68 -11.24 -4.02
C ARG A 96 -15.10 -12.20 -2.90
N GLU A 97 -15.23 -11.70 -1.71
CA GLU A 97 -15.63 -12.51 -0.55
C GLU A 97 -17.15 -12.39 -0.21
#